data_9aff9d49338e3cb89b3219992f8e24c7
#
_entry.id   9aff9d49338e3cb89b3219992f8e24c7
#
_cell.length_a   1.000
_cell.length_b   1.000
_cell.length_c   1.000
_cell.angle_alpha   90.00
_cell.angle_beta   90.00
_cell.angle_gamma   90.00
#
_symmetry.space_group_name_H-M   'P 1'
#
loop_
_entity.id
_entity.type
_entity.pdbx_description
1 polymer ?
#
loop_
_entity_poly.entity_id
_entity_poly.type
_entity_poly.pdbx_seq_one_letter_code
_entity_poly.pdbx_strand_id
1 'polypeptide(L)'
;MSNQSSTSVANATDNESKSGEHKLGLIALIAIVVGSMLGGGVFSLPQNTAATSAIGPVIIAWIIAGIGIYFIANSFRLLSDLRPDLQAGVYMYAQEGFGSFIGFNVAWGYWLMTAFGNVAFAVILMDAFNQFFPGVFTDGNNLNSIICGSVLIWGYNFLVLSGTKVAGFINTIGTIAKLIPLVLFVLLLGFLINYSQLLTNFWGTAPHIFEKVNNHSESVSLMSQILAPMTVTLWAFIGVEGAVVLSGRAKNKKDVGKATLLGFIIALIIYMLMSVLPFGVMPQAELAQVSNPSTAGVLAKVVGPWGDWLMNIGLIISVLAGWLAWTMLCAEIPMVAGQKGTFPQAFARTNKKQAANVSLWVSSFVMQAAMLLVYFSNDAWNTMYNISALMVVPAYITTTLYMVKICLNRQYDQYAKKGRGLALTSGVLGAIFCLFILYASQIQYVALVPILLTCGLPVFIWSRKEKGNNQPILQNKEIIYLALLLLLDAIVIGLLMTGRISL
;
A
#
# COMPACT_ATOMS: atom_id res chain seq x y z
N MET A 1 27.79 -5.02 69.26
CA MET A 1 28.18 -6.17 68.43
C MET A 1 26.97 -6.47 67.59
N SER A 2 26.90 -6.38 66.32
CA SER A 2 27.77 -5.98 65.20
C SER A 2 26.90 -5.87 63.97
N ASN A 3 27.09 -4.78 63.25
CA ASN A 3 26.72 -4.62 61.84
C ASN A 3 27.13 -5.85 61.03
N GLN A 4 26.25 -6.29 60.10
CA GLN A 4 26.57 -6.68 58.71
C GLN A 4 25.38 -7.45 58.08
N SER A 5 24.63 -6.79 57.24
CA SER A 5 23.99 -7.41 56.06
C SER A 5 23.11 -6.41 55.32
N SER A 6 23.72 -5.39 54.72
CA SER A 6 23.07 -4.48 53.79
C SER A 6 23.97 -4.12 52.62
N THR A 7 24.39 -5.14 51.84
CA THR A 7 25.16 -4.94 50.60
C THR A 7 25.06 -6.15 49.67
N SER A 8 23.85 -6.52 49.23
CA SER A 8 23.70 -7.52 48.13
C SER A 8 22.43 -7.41 47.31
N VAL A 9 21.76 -6.27 47.32
CA VAL A 9 20.52 -6.06 46.47
C VAL A 9 20.74 -5.02 45.38
N ALA A 10 21.90 -4.39 45.29
CA ALA A 10 22.16 -3.30 44.35
C ALA A 10 22.83 -3.70 42.99
N ASN A 11 23.03 -4.99 42.70
CA ASN A 11 23.74 -5.43 41.48
C ASN A 11 22.96 -6.42 40.60
N ALA A 12 21.62 -6.46 40.69
CA ALA A 12 20.78 -7.37 39.89
C ALA A 12 19.91 -6.67 38.84
N THR A 13 20.05 -5.36 38.65
CA THR A 13 19.18 -4.59 37.71
C THR A 13 19.88 -4.01 36.47
N ASP A 14 21.16 -4.32 36.24
CA ASP A 14 21.91 -3.78 35.08
C ASP A 14 22.29 -4.83 34.00
N ASN A 15 21.61 -5.96 33.94
CA ASN A 15 21.84 -6.97 32.90
C ASN A 15 20.60 -7.24 32.03
N GLU A 16 19.74 -6.22 31.78
CA GLU A 16 18.73 -6.27 30.73
C GLU A 16 19.38 -5.95 29.37
N SER A 17 19.62 -7.05 28.64
CA SER A 17 19.62 -7.14 27.18
C SER A 17 20.24 -5.98 26.38
N LYS A 18 21.56 -5.98 26.28
CA LYS A 18 22.23 -5.49 25.06
C LYS A 18 22.02 -6.49 23.92
N SER A 19 20.79 -6.66 23.43
CA SER A 19 20.58 -7.13 22.07
C SER A 19 21.00 -5.98 21.16
N GLY A 20 22.07 -6.17 20.38
CA GLY A 20 22.60 -5.19 19.45
C GLY A 20 21.59 -4.93 18.32
N GLU A 21 20.54 -4.17 18.59
CA GLU A 21 19.69 -3.60 17.56
C GLU A 21 20.53 -2.61 16.75
N HIS A 22 20.91 -3.00 15.54
CA HIS A 22 21.55 -2.10 14.58
C HIS A 22 20.59 -0.93 14.31
N LYS A 23 20.87 0.22 14.89
CA LYS A 23 20.12 1.45 14.66
C LYS A 23 20.31 1.92 13.21
N LEU A 24 19.21 2.24 12.54
CA LEU A 24 19.17 2.62 11.14
C LEU A 24 19.57 4.10 10.95
N GLY A 25 20.56 4.35 10.10
CA GLY A 25 20.94 5.69 9.68
C GLY A 25 20.02 6.26 8.56
N LEU A 26 20.20 7.53 8.21
CA LEU A 26 19.38 8.24 7.22
C LEU A 26 19.27 7.51 5.87
N ILE A 27 20.40 7.05 5.31
CA ILE A 27 20.43 6.37 4.01
C ILE A 27 19.63 5.06 4.06
N ALA A 28 19.78 4.28 5.14
CA ALA A 28 19.03 3.04 5.32
C ALA A 28 17.53 3.30 5.44
N LEU A 29 17.12 4.36 6.15
CA LEU A 29 15.72 4.77 6.24
C LEU A 29 15.16 5.22 4.90
N ILE A 30 15.91 5.99 4.09
CA ILE A 30 15.51 6.37 2.72
C ILE A 30 15.33 5.11 1.86
N ALA A 31 16.30 4.19 1.90
CA ALA A 31 16.23 2.94 1.13
C ALA A 31 14.99 2.10 1.52
N ILE A 32 14.62 2.09 2.80
CA ILE A 32 13.40 1.41 3.27
C ILE A 32 12.15 2.08 2.70
N VAL A 33 12.05 3.42 2.77
CA VAL A 33 10.89 4.16 2.22
C VAL A 33 10.77 3.94 0.72
N VAL A 34 11.84 4.15 -0.03
CA VAL A 34 11.87 3.89 -1.48
C VAL A 34 11.55 2.42 -1.76
N GLY A 35 12.16 1.51 -1.00
CA GLY A 35 11.97 0.08 -1.16
C GLY A 35 10.56 -0.39 -0.85
N SER A 36 9.85 0.21 0.11
CA SER A 36 8.45 -0.13 0.43
C SER A 36 7.47 0.37 -0.62
N MET A 37 7.73 1.53 -1.24
CA MET A 37 6.90 2.07 -2.31
C MET A 37 7.17 1.40 -3.66
N LEU A 38 8.43 1.26 -4.10
CA LEU A 38 8.78 0.63 -5.37
C LEU A 38 8.53 -0.90 -5.31
N GLY A 39 7.27 -1.30 -5.39
CA GLY A 39 6.82 -2.70 -5.48
C GLY A 39 6.73 -3.21 -6.92
N GLY A 40 5.94 -4.27 -7.15
CA GLY A 40 5.68 -4.82 -8.48
C GLY A 40 4.96 -3.86 -9.42
N GLY A 41 4.11 -2.98 -8.89
CA GLY A 41 3.28 -2.09 -9.67
C GLY A 41 4.01 -1.06 -10.52
N VAL A 42 5.23 -0.67 -10.16
CA VAL A 42 6.03 0.24 -10.97
C VAL A 42 6.30 -0.32 -12.38
N PHE A 43 6.33 -1.66 -12.52
CA PHE A 43 6.57 -2.33 -13.79
C PHE A 43 5.34 -2.35 -14.72
N SER A 44 4.15 -2.03 -14.21
CA SER A 44 2.90 -1.96 -14.98
C SER A 44 2.48 -0.51 -15.29
N LEU A 45 3.16 0.50 -14.75
CA LEU A 45 2.80 1.91 -14.93
C LEU A 45 2.70 2.36 -16.40
N PRO A 46 3.59 1.96 -17.32
CA PRO A 46 3.50 2.38 -18.71
C PRO A 46 2.14 2.07 -19.34
N GLN A 47 1.71 0.82 -19.26
CA GLN A 47 0.42 0.37 -19.81
C GLN A 47 -0.76 0.96 -19.04
N ASN A 48 -0.75 0.90 -17.70
CA ASN A 48 -1.86 1.39 -16.87
C ASN A 48 -2.15 2.88 -17.11
N THR A 49 -1.12 3.70 -17.35
CA THR A 49 -1.31 5.12 -17.64
C THR A 49 -1.70 5.37 -19.09
N ALA A 50 -1.09 4.68 -20.05
CA ALA A 50 -1.39 4.86 -21.48
C ALA A 50 -2.78 4.36 -21.87
N ALA A 51 -3.31 3.35 -21.16
CA ALA A 51 -4.64 2.80 -21.40
C ALA A 51 -5.76 3.82 -21.20
N THR A 52 -5.53 4.84 -20.37
CA THR A 52 -6.57 5.79 -19.97
C THR A 52 -6.23 7.25 -20.25
N SER A 53 -4.95 7.57 -20.48
CA SER A 53 -4.49 8.96 -20.41
C SER A 53 -3.33 9.21 -21.37
N ALA A 54 -3.31 10.41 -21.96
CA ALA A 54 -2.16 10.93 -22.69
C ALA A 54 -1.12 11.53 -21.72
N ILE A 55 0.04 11.91 -22.23
CA ILE A 55 1.19 12.38 -21.44
C ILE A 55 0.85 13.57 -20.54
N GLY A 56 0.23 14.63 -21.08
CA GLY A 56 -0.09 15.84 -20.31
C GLY A 56 -0.99 15.53 -19.12
N PRO A 57 -2.13 14.85 -19.29
CA PRO A 57 -2.96 14.34 -18.19
C PRO A 57 -2.21 13.47 -17.21
N VAL A 58 -1.33 12.56 -17.66
CA VAL A 58 -0.51 11.70 -16.77
C VAL A 58 0.41 12.54 -15.88
N ILE A 59 1.09 13.55 -16.45
CA ILE A 59 1.95 14.45 -15.68
C ILE A 59 1.12 15.21 -14.62
N ILE A 60 -0.04 15.74 -15.01
CA ILE A 60 -0.94 16.44 -14.07
C ILE A 60 -1.39 15.49 -12.96
N ALA A 61 -1.75 14.27 -13.30
CA ALA A 61 -2.15 13.25 -12.33
C ALA A 61 -1.04 12.97 -11.29
N TRP A 62 0.20 12.80 -11.74
CA TRP A 62 1.34 12.61 -10.83
C TRP A 62 1.63 13.83 -9.96
N ILE A 63 1.46 15.06 -10.48
CA ILE A 63 1.61 16.29 -9.70
C ILE A 63 0.52 16.35 -8.61
N ILE A 64 -0.73 16.11 -8.97
CA ILE A 64 -1.85 16.11 -8.01
C ILE A 64 -1.62 15.02 -6.94
N ALA A 65 -1.29 13.80 -7.35
CA ALA A 65 -0.99 12.70 -6.43
C ALA A 65 0.21 13.04 -5.54
N GLY A 66 1.28 13.57 -6.11
CA GLY A 66 2.47 13.99 -5.37
C GLY A 66 2.16 15.04 -4.29
N ILE A 67 1.38 16.06 -4.61
CA ILE A 67 0.96 17.09 -3.65
C ILE A 67 0.07 16.47 -2.55
N GLY A 68 -0.92 15.66 -2.93
CA GLY A 68 -1.83 15.04 -1.99
C GLY A 68 -1.14 14.08 -1.02
N ILE A 69 -0.30 13.20 -1.55
CA ILE A 69 0.49 12.25 -0.74
C ILE A 69 1.52 12.97 0.13
N TYR A 70 2.12 14.08 -0.34
CA TYR A 70 2.99 14.89 0.52
C TYR A 70 2.28 15.34 1.80
N PHE A 71 1.03 15.82 1.72
CA PHE A 71 0.28 16.26 2.88
C PHE A 71 -0.12 15.10 3.81
N ILE A 72 -0.44 13.93 3.24
CA ILE A 72 -0.68 12.71 4.02
C ILE A 72 0.62 12.28 4.73
N ALA A 73 1.73 12.16 4.01
CA ALA A 73 3.02 11.76 4.55
C ALA A 73 3.52 12.74 5.63
N ASN A 74 3.32 14.04 5.43
CA ASN A 74 3.66 15.05 6.43
C ASN A 74 2.78 14.97 7.68
N SER A 75 1.50 14.60 7.53
CA SER A 75 0.63 14.32 8.68
C SER A 75 1.12 13.12 9.48
N PHE A 76 1.49 12.03 8.83
CA PHE A 76 2.11 10.87 9.48
C PHE A 76 3.41 11.22 10.20
N ARG A 77 4.29 11.96 9.53
CA ARG A 77 5.57 12.41 10.09
C ARG A 77 5.35 13.23 11.36
N LEU A 78 4.50 14.26 11.28
CA LEU A 78 4.21 15.12 12.41
C LEU A 78 3.57 14.36 13.57
N LEU A 79 2.60 13.47 13.30
CA LEU A 79 1.97 12.65 14.33
C LEU A 79 2.96 11.68 14.99
N SER A 80 3.86 11.10 14.24
CA SER A 80 4.93 10.25 14.80
C SER A 80 5.84 11.01 15.76
N ASP A 81 6.12 12.28 15.47
CA ASP A 81 6.94 13.13 16.35
C ASP A 81 6.15 13.62 17.58
N LEU A 82 4.88 13.98 17.40
CA LEU A 82 4.01 14.55 18.44
C LEU A 82 3.44 13.49 19.40
N ARG A 83 3.15 12.29 18.90
CA ARG A 83 2.50 11.20 19.64
C ARG A 83 3.32 9.90 19.54
N PRO A 84 4.55 9.90 20.10
CA PRO A 84 5.40 8.72 20.12
C PRO A 84 4.84 7.57 20.98
N ASP A 85 3.80 7.81 21.75
CA ASP A 85 3.01 6.84 22.50
C ASP A 85 2.11 5.96 21.61
N LEU A 86 1.75 6.45 20.42
CA LEU A 86 0.89 5.75 19.44
C LEU A 86 1.70 4.99 18.39
N GLN A 87 2.70 4.21 18.81
CA GLN A 87 3.66 3.53 17.93
C GLN A 87 3.11 2.28 17.20
N ALA A 88 1.90 1.83 17.54
CA ALA A 88 1.37 0.56 17.03
C ALA A 88 0.75 0.64 15.61
N GLY A 89 1.07 1.67 14.85
CA GLY A 89 0.65 1.78 13.46
C GLY A 89 -0.49 2.78 13.21
N VAL A 90 -0.89 2.84 11.94
CA VAL A 90 -1.80 3.84 11.37
C VAL A 90 -3.16 3.86 12.04
N TYR A 91 -3.68 2.72 12.48
CA TYR A 91 -5.00 2.60 13.11
C TYR A 91 -5.08 3.21 14.52
N MET A 92 -3.94 3.38 15.21
CA MET A 92 -3.92 3.99 16.55
C MET A 92 -4.33 5.46 16.51
N TYR A 93 -3.98 6.19 15.45
CA TYR A 93 -4.44 7.57 15.26
C TYR A 93 -5.96 7.63 15.06
N ALA A 94 -6.51 6.66 14.32
CA ALA A 94 -7.95 6.54 14.15
C ALA A 94 -8.67 6.20 15.46
N GLN A 95 -8.13 5.28 16.25
CA GLN A 95 -8.69 4.88 17.54
C GLN A 95 -8.67 6.03 18.55
N GLU A 96 -7.56 6.73 18.67
CA GLU A 96 -7.42 7.89 19.56
C GLU A 96 -8.31 9.06 19.12
N GLY A 97 -8.41 9.29 17.81
CA GLY A 97 -9.21 10.37 17.27
C GLY A 97 -10.71 10.14 17.32
N PHE A 98 -11.17 8.93 17.05
CA PHE A 98 -12.58 8.66 16.71
C PHE A 98 -13.18 7.47 17.46
N GLY A 99 -12.41 6.82 18.31
CA GLY A 99 -12.86 5.71 19.16
C GLY A 99 -12.61 4.32 18.57
N SER A 100 -12.93 3.33 19.38
CA SER A 100 -12.51 1.94 19.12
C SER A 100 -13.13 1.31 17.88
N PHE A 101 -14.37 1.68 17.52
CA PHE A 101 -15.04 1.15 16.33
C PHE A 101 -14.33 1.61 15.03
N ILE A 102 -14.03 2.91 14.95
CA ILE A 102 -13.29 3.46 13.81
C ILE A 102 -11.86 2.91 13.78
N GLY A 103 -11.18 2.85 14.94
CA GLY A 103 -9.85 2.23 15.05
C GLY A 103 -9.83 0.77 14.58
N PHE A 104 -10.85 -0.02 14.94
CA PHE A 104 -11.00 -1.38 14.47
C PHE A 104 -11.19 -1.46 12.95
N ASN A 105 -12.11 -0.66 12.38
CA ASN A 105 -12.37 -0.66 10.93
C ASN A 105 -11.14 -0.23 10.13
N VAL A 106 -10.36 0.73 10.64
CA VAL A 106 -9.10 1.14 10.03
C VAL A 106 -8.06 0.02 10.09
N ALA A 107 -7.91 -0.66 11.25
CA ALA A 107 -7.00 -1.79 11.37
C ALA A 107 -7.41 -2.95 10.43
N TRP A 108 -8.72 -3.24 10.36
CA TRP A 108 -9.30 -4.26 9.49
C TRP A 108 -9.07 -3.93 8.02
N GLY A 109 -9.40 -2.70 7.60
CA GLY A 109 -9.20 -2.25 6.22
C GLY A 109 -7.73 -2.24 5.80
N TYR A 110 -6.83 -1.77 6.67
CA TYR A 110 -5.40 -1.76 6.41
C TYR A 110 -4.82 -3.19 6.32
N TRP A 111 -5.32 -4.11 7.13
CA TRP A 111 -4.98 -5.54 7.02
C TRP A 111 -5.46 -6.15 5.70
N LEU A 112 -6.72 -5.92 5.30
CA LEU A 112 -7.24 -6.39 4.01
C LEU A 112 -6.50 -5.78 2.83
N MET A 113 -6.11 -4.49 2.91
CA MET A 113 -5.26 -3.85 1.92
C MET A 113 -3.97 -4.64 1.68
N THR A 114 -3.30 -5.07 2.75
CA THR A 114 -2.07 -5.86 2.62
C THR A 114 -2.32 -7.25 2.05
N ALA A 115 -3.43 -7.89 2.39
CA ALA A 115 -3.80 -9.20 1.87
C ALA A 115 -4.10 -9.14 0.36
N PHE A 116 -4.92 -8.20 -0.09
CA PHE A 116 -5.23 -8.02 -1.52
C PHE A 116 -4.01 -7.55 -2.33
N GLY A 117 -3.16 -6.69 -1.75
CA GLY A 117 -1.89 -6.29 -2.35
C GLY A 117 -0.94 -7.47 -2.59
N ASN A 118 -0.88 -8.41 -1.65
CA ASN A 118 -0.11 -9.65 -1.82
C ASN A 118 -0.67 -10.55 -2.94
N VAL A 119 -1.98 -10.59 -3.10
CA VAL A 119 -2.61 -11.34 -4.21
C VAL A 119 -2.35 -10.63 -5.54
N ALA A 120 -2.37 -9.29 -5.58
CA ALA A 120 -1.94 -8.55 -6.77
C ALA A 120 -0.49 -8.89 -7.15
N PHE A 121 0.41 -9.02 -6.18
CA PHE A 121 1.78 -9.50 -6.44
C PHE A 121 1.83 -10.91 -7.01
N ALA A 122 0.93 -11.82 -6.58
CA ALA A 122 0.84 -13.15 -7.17
C ALA A 122 0.47 -13.07 -8.66
N VAL A 123 -0.54 -12.28 -9.01
CA VAL A 123 -1.00 -12.13 -10.40
C VAL A 123 0.12 -11.62 -11.31
N ILE A 124 0.74 -10.48 -10.94
CA ILE A 124 1.79 -9.88 -11.78
C ILE A 124 3.06 -10.75 -11.86
N LEU A 125 3.33 -11.56 -10.83
CA LEU A 125 4.42 -12.52 -10.85
C LEU A 125 4.16 -13.65 -11.84
N MET A 126 2.92 -14.15 -11.90
CA MET A 126 2.55 -15.19 -12.86
C MET A 126 2.57 -14.65 -14.30
N ASP A 127 2.14 -13.40 -14.52
CA ASP A 127 2.30 -12.72 -15.81
C ASP A 127 3.77 -12.67 -16.25
N ALA A 128 4.67 -12.31 -15.34
CA ALA A 128 6.10 -12.31 -15.63
C ALA A 128 6.65 -13.72 -15.93
N PHE A 129 6.15 -14.74 -15.23
CA PHE A 129 6.54 -16.13 -15.53
C PHE A 129 6.03 -16.62 -16.88
N ASN A 130 4.90 -16.09 -17.37
CA ASN A 130 4.39 -16.44 -18.70
C ASN A 130 5.39 -16.11 -19.83
N GLN A 131 6.28 -15.14 -19.63
CA GLN A 131 7.37 -14.83 -20.57
C GLN A 131 8.35 -16.01 -20.71
N PHE A 132 8.65 -16.71 -19.61
CA PHE A 132 9.57 -17.83 -19.59
C PHE A 132 8.89 -19.16 -19.93
N PHE A 133 7.58 -19.25 -19.71
CA PHE A 133 6.73 -20.41 -19.94
C PHE A 133 5.46 -20.01 -20.72
N PRO A 134 5.59 -19.68 -22.01
CA PRO A 134 4.48 -19.12 -22.81
C PRO A 134 3.23 -20.01 -22.79
N GLY A 135 2.08 -19.41 -22.48
CA GLY A 135 0.79 -20.08 -22.43
C GLY A 135 0.51 -20.87 -21.15
N VAL A 136 1.47 -20.97 -20.22
CA VAL A 136 1.29 -21.67 -18.94
C VAL A 136 0.61 -20.79 -17.91
N PHE A 137 0.93 -19.48 -17.86
CA PHE A 137 0.47 -18.53 -16.84
C PHE A 137 -0.33 -17.36 -17.46
N THR A 138 -1.17 -17.65 -18.43
CA THR A 138 -1.94 -16.63 -19.17
C THR A 138 -2.68 -15.70 -18.24
N ASP A 139 -2.54 -14.37 -18.45
CA ASP A 139 -3.18 -13.28 -17.70
C ASP A 139 -2.97 -13.34 -16.17
N GLY A 140 -2.00 -14.14 -15.70
CA GLY A 140 -1.66 -14.29 -14.29
C GLY A 140 -2.77 -14.87 -13.39
N ASN A 141 -3.90 -15.30 -13.97
CA ASN A 141 -5.08 -15.75 -13.19
C ASN A 141 -5.69 -17.07 -13.67
N ASN A 142 -5.05 -17.78 -14.62
CA ASN A 142 -5.50 -19.10 -15.00
C ASN A 142 -5.23 -20.16 -13.90
N LEU A 143 -5.70 -21.40 -14.09
CA LEU A 143 -5.59 -22.44 -13.07
C LEU A 143 -4.14 -22.67 -12.61
N ASN A 144 -3.18 -22.66 -13.54
CA ASN A 144 -1.76 -22.82 -13.21
C ASN A 144 -1.26 -21.67 -12.34
N SER A 145 -1.67 -20.42 -12.66
CA SER A 145 -1.35 -19.23 -11.89
C SER A 145 -1.93 -19.31 -10.47
N ILE A 146 -3.17 -19.78 -10.31
CA ILE A 146 -3.80 -19.97 -9.00
C ILE A 146 -3.05 -21.02 -8.18
N ILE A 147 -2.69 -22.16 -8.79
CA ILE A 147 -1.95 -23.22 -8.09
C ILE A 147 -0.58 -22.71 -7.64
N CYS A 148 0.21 -22.09 -8.54
CA CYS A 148 1.55 -21.59 -8.22
C CYS A 148 1.48 -20.43 -7.21
N GLY A 149 0.52 -19.50 -7.36
CA GLY A 149 0.28 -18.43 -6.40
C GLY A 149 -0.07 -18.97 -5.02
N SER A 150 -0.92 -20.00 -4.95
CA SER A 150 -1.26 -20.69 -3.69
C SER A 150 -0.03 -21.35 -3.05
N VAL A 151 0.80 -22.03 -3.83
CA VAL A 151 2.06 -22.62 -3.32
C VAL A 151 2.96 -21.54 -2.72
N LEU A 152 3.05 -20.35 -3.33
CA LEU A 152 3.84 -19.24 -2.78
C LEU A 152 3.22 -18.64 -1.54
N ILE A 153 1.89 -18.44 -1.46
CA ILE A 153 1.20 -18.00 -0.24
C ILE A 153 1.56 -18.91 0.93
N TRP A 154 1.41 -20.21 0.76
CA TRP A 154 1.71 -21.16 1.83
C TRP A 154 3.20 -21.31 2.09
N GLY A 155 4.04 -21.23 1.06
CA GLY A 155 5.49 -21.20 1.18
C GLY A 155 5.97 -20.04 2.06
N TYR A 156 5.45 -18.84 1.82
CA TYR A 156 5.75 -17.67 2.66
C TYR A 156 5.17 -17.80 4.07
N ASN A 157 3.99 -18.39 4.23
CA ASN A 157 3.45 -18.69 5.55
C ASN A 157 4.44 -19.53 6.39
N PHE A 158 4.94 -20.62 5.83
CA PHE A 158 5.92 -21.48 6.53
C PHE A 158 7.27 -20.79 6.72
N LEU A 159 7.72 -20.01 5.74
CA LEU A 159 8.98 -19.27 5.82
C LEU A 159 8.94 -18.23 6.95
N VAL A 160 7.88 -17.45 7.06
CA VAL A 160 7.71 -16.44 8.11
C VAL A 160 7.56 -17.10 9.48
N LEU A 161 6.82 -18.22 9.59
CA LEU A 161 6.74 -19.00 10.83
C LEU A 161 8.10 -19.56 11.28
N SER A 162 9.01 -19.80 10.33
CA SER A 162 10.36 -20.30 10.64
C SER A 162 11.29 -19.25 11.24
N GLY A 163 10.93 -17.95 11.16
CA GLY A 163 11.63 -16.83 11.78
C GLY A 163 11.90 -15.65 10.85
N THR A 164 11.84 -14.45 11.40
CA THR A 164 11.87 -13.19 10.63
C THR A 164 13.26 -12.74 10.14
N LYS A 165 14.35 -13.33 10.66
CA LYS A 165 15.73 -12.94 10.28
C LYS A 165 16.03 -13.24 8.81
N VAL A 166 15.66 -14.43 8.34
CA VAL A 166 15.88 -14.86 6.94
C VAL A 166 15.05 -14.01 6.00
N ALA A 167 13.80 -13.77 6.35
CA ALA A 167 12.89 -12.92 5.57
C ALA A 167 13.42 -11.48 5.41
N GLY A 168 13.97 -10.88 6.49
CA GLY A 168 14.58 -9.55 6.44
C GLY A 168 15.81 -9.48 5.53
N PHE A 169 16.65 -10.51 5.51
CA PHE A 169 17.83 -10.59 4.62
C PHE A 169 17.41 -10.68 3.15
N ILE A 170 16.46 -11.55 2.81
CA ILE A 170 15.91 -11.71 1.45
C ILE A 170 15.30 -10.38 0.98
N ASN A 171 14.54 -9.70 1.82
CA ASN A 171 13.94 -8.41 1.48
C ASN A 171 15.00 -7.33 1.18
N THR A 172 16.10 -7.31 1.93
CA THR A 172 17.20 -6.35 1.69
C THR A 172 17.86 -6.57 0.33
N ILE A 173 18.17 -7.83 0.00
CA ILE A 173 18.74 -8.18 -1.31
C ILE A 173 17.77 -7.81 -2.43
N GLY A 174 16.51 -8.18 -2.29
CA GLY A 174 15.49 -7.87 -3.29
C GLY A 174 15.27 -6.37 -3.48
N THR A 175 15.36 -5.57 -2.41
CA THR A 175 15.26 -4.12 -2.50
C THR A 175 16.40 -3.50 -3.29
N ILE A 176 17.61 -4.00 -3.14
CA ILE A 176 18.76 -3.55 -3.95
C ILE A 176 18.61 -4.03 -5.40
N ALA A 177 18.28 -5.29 -5.58
CA ALA A 177 18.20 -5.92 -6.90
C ALA A 177 17.14 -5.28 -7.81
N LYS A 178 15.98 -4.89 -7.25
CA LYS A 178 14.90 -4.25 -8.04
C LYS A 178 15.23 -2.85 -8.54
N LEU A 179 16.14 -2.12 -7.87
CA LEU A 179 16.50 -0.78 -8.31
C LEU A 179 17.33 -0.80 -9.59
N ILE A 180 18.10 -1.85 -9.85
CA ILE A 180 18.96 -1.97 -11.03
C ILE A 180 18.15 -1.90 -12.33
N PRO A 181 17.15 -2.78 -12.59
CA PRO A 181 16.35 -2.71 -13.80
C PRO A 181 15.57 -1.42 -13.94
N LEU A 182 15.06 -0.83 -12.85
CA LEU A 182 14.32 0.43 -12.89
C LEU A 182 15.21 1.61 -13.30
N VAL A 183 16.42 1.70 -12.73
CA VAL A 183 17.38 2.75 -13.10
C VAL A 183 17.83 2.57 -14.54
N LEU A 184 18.15 1.34 -14.96
CA LEU A 184 18.53 1.06 -16.36
C LEU A 184 17.38 1.40 -17.32
N PHE A 185 16.14 1.07 -16.99
CA PHE A 185 14.97 1.44 -17.80
C PHE A 185 14.90 2.96 -18.02
N VAL A 186 14.95 3.74 -16.92
CA VAL A 186 14.89 5.19 -17.01
C VAL A 186 16.05 5.77 -17.81
N LEU A 187 17.27 5.27 -17.59
CA LEU A 187 18.46 5.75 -18.32
C LEU A 187 18.37 5.42 -19.81
N LEU A 188 18.05 4.17 -20.16
CA LEU A 188 17.95 3.75 -21.56
C LEU A 188 16.87 4.50 -22.31
N LEU A 189 15.67 4.63 -21.74
CA LEU A 189 14.60 5.39 -22.38
C LEU A 189 14.94 6.89 -22.46
N GLY A 190 15.57 7.46 -21.43
CA GLY A 190 16.00 8.85 -21.42
C GLY A 190 17.03 9.17 -22.52
N PHE A 191 17.91 8.21 -22.85
CA PHE A 191 18.86 8.37 -23.96
C PHE A 191 18.24 8.11 -25.34
N LEU A 192 17.26 7.23 -25.44
CA LEU A 192 16.66 6.77 -26.71
C LEU A 192 15.33 7.45 -27.03
N ILE A 193 14.93 8.42 -26.22
CA ILE A 193 13.66 9.13 -26.36
C ILE A 193 13.58 9.90 -27.69
N ASN A 194 12.46 9.74 -28.38
CA ASN A 194 12.10 10.58 -29.52
C ASN A 194 11.16 11.71 -29.05
N TYR A 195 11.67 12.93 -28.99
CA TYR A 195 10.88 14.08 -28.55
C TYR A 195 9.69 14.39 -29.45
N SER A 196 9.77 14.15 -30.75
CA SER A 196 8.63 14.28 -31.67
C SER A 196 7.52 13.30 -31.30
N GLN A 197 7.87 12.04 -31.03
CA GLN A 197 6.94 11.00 -30.58
C GLN A 197 6.33 11.38 -29.22
N LEU A 198 7.14 11.82 -28.28
CA LEU A 198 6.70 12.24 -26.94
C LEU A 198 5.66 13.37 -26.98
N LEU A 199 5.82 14.33 -27.88
CA LEU A 199 4.91 15.48 -27.99
C LEU A 199 3.70 15.21 -28.89
N THR A 200 3.67 14.07 -29.59
CA THR A 200 2.54 13.68 -30.44
C THR A 200 1.31 13.45 -29.56
N ASN A 201 0.23 14.18 -29.86
CA ASN A 201 -1.02 14.10 -29.09
C ASN A 201 -0.87 14.25 -27.58
N PHE A 202 -0.04 15.19 -27.15
CA PHE A 202 0.32 15.43 -25.74
C PHE A 202 -0.90 15.54 -24.80
N TRP A 203 -2.00 16.13 -25.26
CA TRP A 203 -3.22 16.33 -24.47
C TRP A 203 -4.31 15.25 -24.69
N GLY A 204 -4.07 14.28 -25.56
CA GLY A 204 -5.04 13.21 -25.83
C GLY A 204 -6.32 13.68 -26.51
N THR A 205 -6.25 14.77 -27.32
CA THR A 205 -7.41 15.37 -28.00
C THR A 205 -7.63 14.84 -29.41
N ALA A 206 -6.69 14.06 -29.97
CA ALA A 206 -6.88 13.49 -31.29
C ALA A 206 -8.00 12.46 -31.28
N PRO A 207 -8.95 12.54 -32.26
CA PRO A 207 -10.01 11.56 -32.38
C PRO A 207 -9.42 10.14 -32.59
N HIS A 208 -10.09 9.12 -32.08
CA HIS A 208 -9.77 7.70 -32.27
C HIS A 208 -8.58 7.11 -31.49
N ILE A 209 -7.90 7.86 -30.62
CA ILE A 209 -6.81 7.27 -29.80
C ILE A 209 -7.38 6.28 -28.79
N PHE A 210 -8.46 6.65 -28.11
CA PHE A 210 -9.11 5.79 -27.11
C PHE A 210 -10.09 4.79 -27.74
N GLU A 211 -10.51 4.98 -29.00
CA GLU A 211 -11.32 4.02 -29.75
C GLU A 211 -10.60 2.68 -29.93
N LYS A 212 -9.30 2.71 -30.20
CA LYS A 212 -8.45 1.50 -30.31
C LYS A 212 -8.10 0.87 -28.96
N VAL A 213 -8.22 1.62 -27.88
CA VAL A 213 -7.83 1.18 -26.52
C VAL A 213 -9.02 0.57 -25.79
N ASN A 214 -10.22 1.17 -25.90
CA ASN A 214 -11.37 0.84 -25.04
C ASN A 214 -12.70 0.64 -25.81
N ASN A 215 -12.70 0.53 -27.14
CA ASN A 215 -13.91 0.51 -28.00
C ASN A 215 -14.84 1.72 -27.78
N HIS A 216 -14.35 2.82 -27.22
CA HIS A 216 -15.10 4.06 -27.06
C HIS A 216 -14.87 4.98 -28.25
N SER A 217 -15.92 5.21 -29.04
CA SER A 217 -15.92 6.10 -30.22
C SER A 217 -15.93 7.59 -29.86
N GLU A 218 -16.09 7.95 -28.58
CA GLU A 218 -16.14 9.33 -28.11
C GLU A 218 -14.80 9.84 -27.61
N SER A 219 -14.52 11.13 -27.85
CA SER A 219 -13.32 11.79 -27.33
C SER A 219 -13.35 11.80 -25.78
N VAL A 220 -12.34 11.22 -25.15
CA VAL A 220 -12.23 11.20 -23.68
C VAL A 220 -11.85 12.60 -23.18
N SER A 221 -12.64 13.15 -22.26
CA SER A 221 -12.38 14.50 -21.72
C SER A 221 -11.04 14.57 -20.99
N LEU A 222 -10.41 15.76 -20.99
CA LEU A 222 -9.16 15.98 -20.24
C LEU A 222 -9.31 15.60 -18.76
N MET A 223 -10.46 15.94 -18.15
CA MET A 223 -10.74 15.62 -16.75
C MET A 223 -10.76 14.10 -16.53
N SER A 224 -11.45 13.34 -17.39
CA SER A 224 -11.49 11.88 -17.30
C SER A 224 -10.10 11.27 -17.40
N GLN A 225 -9.24 11.80 -18.29
CA GLN A 225 -7.85 11.35 -18.42
C GLN A 225 -6.99 11.67 -17.19
N ILE A 226 -7.29 12.76 -16.46
CA ILE A 226 -6.59 13.07 -15.19
C ILE A 226 -7.08 12.18 -14.06
N LEU A 227 -8.39 11.90 -14.00
CA LEU A 227 -8.99 11.12 -12.93
C LEU A 227 -8.65 9.61 -13.02
N ALA A 228 -8.62 9.07 -14.23
CA ALA A 228 -8.46 7.63 -14.45
C ALA A 228 -7.22 7.01 -13.78
N PRO A 229 -6.01 7.60 -13.82
CA PRO A 229 -4.83 7.03 -13.18
C PRO A 229 -4.73 7.30 -11.67
N MET A 230 -5.69 8.03 -11.05
CA MET A 230 -5.56 8.42 -9.64
C MET A 230 -5.43 7.24 -8.69
N THR A 231 -6.18 6.15 -8.92
CA THR A 231 -6.12 4.97 -8.02
C THR A 231 -4.77 4.27 -8.11
N VAL A 232 -4.21 4.13 -9.31
CA VAL A 232 -2.87 3.52 -9.46
C VAL A 232 -1.78 4.42 -8.88
N THR A 233 -1.93 5.75 -8.96
CA THR A 233 -0.98 6.68 -8.32
C THR A 233 -1.05 6.58 -6.80
N LEU A 234 -2.25 6.46 -6.20
CA LEU A 234 -2.40 6.21 -4.77
C LEU A 234 -1.73 4.90 -4.37
N TRP A 235 -2.04 3.81 -5.10
CA TRP A 235 -1.48 2.49 -4.80
C TRP A 235 0.05 2.47 -4.87
N ALA A 236 0.64 3.18 -5.83
CA ALA A 236 2.09 3.30 -5.97
C ALA A 236 2.77 3.91 -4.73
N PHE A 237 2.09 4.81 -4.00
CA PHE A 237 2.64 5.45 -2.81
C PHE A 237 2.30 4.74 -1.49
N ILE A 238 1.59 3.62 -1.50
CA ILE A 238 1.41 2.79 -0.30
C ILE A 238 2.80 2.35 0.19
N GLY A 239 3.07 2.54 1.48
CA GLY A 239 4.38 2.32 2.08
C GLY A 239 5.16 3.61 2.37
N VAL A 240 4.63 4.80 1.99
CA VAL A 240 5.22 6.10 2.35
C VAL A 240 5.35 6.27 3.87
N GLU A 241 4.48 5.62 4.64
CA GLU A 241 4.51 5.53 6.10
C GLU A 241 5.62 4.61 6.66
N GLY A 242 6.32 3.86 5.81
CA GLY A 242 7.28 2.83 6.22
C GLY A 242 8.38 3.30 7.15
N ALA A 243 8.95 4.51 6.94
CA ALA A 243 9.94 5.08 7.87
C ALA A 243 9.32 5.43 9.23
N VAL A 244 8.06 5.86 9.24
CA VAL A 244 7.31 6.21 10.47
C VAL A 244 7.06 4.95 11.30
N VAL A 245 6.68 3.85 10.66
CA VAL A 245 6.50 2.54 11.31
C VAL A 245 7.80 2.05 11.94
N LEU A 246 8.96 2.31 11.31
CA LEU A 246 10.28 1.91 11.81
C LEU A 246 10.99 2.99 12.65
N SER A 247 10.29 4.04 13.05
CA SER A 247 10.87 5.17 13.81
C SER A 247 11.57 4.75 15.11
N GLY A 248 11.11 3.68 15.76
CA GLY A 248 11.74 3.11 16.95
C GLY A 248 13.17 2.58 16.71
N ARG A 249 13.50 2.17 15.48
CA ARG A 249 14.82 1.65 15.08
C ARG A 249 15.76 2.73 14.51
N ALA A 250 15.31 3.97 14.37
CA ALA A 250 16.13 5.04 13.83
C ALA A 250 17.27 5.42 14.81
N LYS A 251 18.50 5.60 14.26
CA LYS A 251 19.65 6.11 15.03
C LYS A 251 19.38 7.51 15.57
N ASN A 252 18.68 8.32 14.76
CA ASN A 252 18.28 9.67 15.10
C ASN A 252 16.82 9.87 14.69
N LYS A 253 15.93 10.24 15.62
CA LYS A 253 14.51 10.45 15.33
C LYS A 253 14.25 11.53 14.26
N LYS A 254 15.10 12.58 14.19
CA LYS A 254 15.01 13.62 13.17
C LYS A 254 15.24 13.10 11.73
N ASP A 255 15.93 11.98 11.59
CA ASP A 255 16.21 11.37 10.28
C ASP A 255 14.98 10.68 9.69
N VAL A 256 14.02 10.26 10.52
CA VAL A 256 12.78 9.63 10.06
C VAL A 256 11.99 10.55 9.12
N GLY A 257 11.74 11.79 9.56
CA GLY A 257 11.03 12.76 8.75
C GLY A 257 11.75 13.15 7.45
N LYS A 258 13.09 13.27 7.52
CA LYS A 258 13.92 13.52 6.32
C LYS A 258 13.88 12.34 5.37
N ALA A 259 14.00 11.11 5.89
CA ALA A 259 13.96 9.89 5.09
C ALA A 259 12.61 9.71 4.39
N THR A 260 11.50 9.96 5.09
CA THR A 260 10.16 9.92 4.52
C THR A 260 10.03 10.90 3.36
N LEU A 261 10.44 12.15 3.54
CA LEU A 261 10.32 13.17 2.50
C LEU A 261 11.25 12.89 1.30
N LEU A 262 12.53 12.57 1.54
CA LEU A 262 13.48 12.29 0.46
C LEU A 262 13.11 11.00 -0.28
N GLY A 263 12.72 9.95 0.43
CA GLY A 263 12.26 8.71 -0.18
C GLY A 263 11.02 8.90 -1.03
N PHE A 264 10.06 9.68 -0.53
CA PHE A 264 8.86 10.07 -1.29
C PHE A 264 9.21 10.83 -2.58
N ILE A 265 10.09 11.85 -2.53
CA ILE A 265 10.48 12.62 -3.72
C ILE A 265 11.18 11.71 -4.73
N ILE A 266 12.09 10.85 -4.30
CA ILE A 266 12.77 9.89 -5.17
C ILE A 266 11.76 8.97 -5.86
N ALA A 267 10.83 8.40 -5.10
CA ALA A 267 9.80 7.53 -5.65
C ALA A 267 8.89 8.27 -6.64
N LEU A 268 8.45 9.50 -6.33
CA LEU A 268 7.64 10.33 -7.23
C LEU A 268 8.34 10.57 -8.56
N ILE A 269 9.63 10.93 -8.54
CA ILE A 269 10.42 11.15 -9.75
C ILE A 269 10.50 9.84 -10.57
N ILE A 270 10.80 8.73 -9.92
CA ILE A 270 10.89 7.42 -10.60
C ILE A 270 9.53 7.08 -11.23
N TYR A 271 8.43 7.17 -10.50
CA TYR A 271 7.10 6.86 -11.02
C TYR A 271 6.71 7.75 -12.20
N MET A 272 6.97 9.04 -12.10
CA MET A 272 6.71 9.98 -13.20
C MET A 272 7.54 9.62 -14.45
N LEU A 273 8.83 9.34 -14.29
CA LEU A 273 9.69 8.94 -15.41
C LEU A 273 9.26 7.60 -16.01
N MET A 274 8.94 6.60 -15.17
CA MET A 274 8.43 5.29 -15.60
C MET A 274 7.11 5.39 -16.37
N SER A 275 6.27 6.38 -16.06
CA SER A 275 4.99 6.59 -16.73
C SER A 275 5.11 7.42 -18.01
N VAL A 276 6.03 8.39 -18.06
CA VAL A 276 6.13 9.41 -19.15
C VAL A 276 7.10 8.99 -20.25
N LEU A 277 8.30 8.49 -19.90
CA LEU A 277 9.32 8.15 -20.90
C LEU A 277 8.87 7.13 -21.96
N PRO A 278 8.05 6.11 -21.63
CA PRO A 278 7.56 5.14 -22.61
C PRO A 278 6.82 5.76 -23.80
N PHE A 279 6.10 6.85 -23.62
CA PHE A 279 5.42 7.56 -24.72
C PHE A 279 6.39 8.15 -25.75
N GLY A 280 7.65 8.38 -25.39
CA GLY A 280 8.66 8.86 -26.30
C GLY A 280 9.31 7.77 -27.16
N VAL A 281 9.00 6.50 -26.90
CA VAL A 281 9.57 5.35 -27.65
C VAL A 281 8.48 4.47 -28.29
N MET A 282 7.22 4.64 -27.87
CA MET A 282 6.09 3.84 -28.35
C MET A 282 4.83 4.70 -28.47
N PRO A 283 4.03 4.60 -29.56
CA PRO A 283 2.74 5.30 -29.65
C PRO A 283 1.79 4.88 -28.53
N GLN A 284 0.97 5.81 -28.04
CA GLN A 284 0.04 5.55 -26.92
C GLN A 284 -0.85 4.31 -27.14
N ALA A 285 -1.41 4.14 -28.34
CA ALA A 285 -2.30 3.01 -28.65
C ALA A 285 -1.57 1.65 -28.58
N GLU A 286 -0.28 1.61 -28.96
CA GLU A 286 0.57 0.42 -28.84
C GLU A 286 0.92 0.18 -27.37
N LEU A 287 1.33 1.24 -26.64
CA LEU A 287 1.72 1.19 -25.24
C LEU A 287 0.57 0.71 -24.34
N ALA A 288 -0.66 1.14 -24.64
CA ALA A 288 -1.86 0.74 -23.91
C ALA A 288 -2.20 -0.76 -24.03
N GLN A 289 -1.70 -1.42 -25.07
CA GLN A 289 -1.95 -2.83 -25.34
C GLN A 289 -0.78 -3.73 -24.94
N VAL A 290 0.31 -3.17 -24.42
CA VAL A 290 1.44 -3.95 -23.92
C VAL A 290 1.00 -4.78 -22.71
N SER A 291 1.25 -6.09 -22.76
CA SER A 291 0.97 -6.98 -21.63
C SER A 291 1.81 -6.63 -20.39
N ASN A 292 1.28 -6.94 -19.21
CA ASN A 292 2.05 -6.78 -17.98
C ASN A 292 3.10 -7.90 -17.84
N PRO A 293 4.29 -7.56 -17.33
CA PRO A 293 4.78 -6.24 -16.94
C PRO A 293 5.14 -5.35 -18.13
N SER A 294 4.41 -4.26 -18.32
CA SER A 294 4.53 -3.44 -19.54
C SER A 294 5.91 -2.81 -19.76
N THR A 295 6.69 -2.62 -18.70
CA THR A 295 8.09 -2.17 -18.83
C THR A 295 8.95 -3.15 -19.63
N ALA A 296 8.64 -4.44 -19.58
CA ALA A 296 9.37 -5.46 -20.33
C ALA A 296 9.14 -5.30 -21.83
N GLY A 297 7.87 -5.21 -22.26
CA GLY A 297 7.53 -4.98 -23.67
C GLY A 297 8.06 -3.64 -24.20
N VAL A 298 8.00 -2.57 -23.40
CA VAL A 298 8.58 -1.27 -23.78
C VAL A 298 10.08 -1.37 -23.99
N LEU A 299 10.80 -2.01 -23.06
CA LEU A 299 12.26 -2.12 -23.19
C LEU A 299 12.67 -3.07 -24.33
N ALA A 300 11.90 -4.14 -24.56
CA ALA A 300 12.08 -5.02 -25.71
C ALA A 300 11.99 -4.28 -27.05
N LYS A 301 11.07 -3.35 -27.17
CA LYS A 301 10.91 -2.51 -28.37
C LYS A 301 12.15 -1.66 -28.66
N VAL A 302 12.83 -1.20 -27.63
CA VAL A 302 13.93 -0.22 -27.72
C VAL A 302 15.29 -0.89 -27.88
N VAL A 303 15.56 -1.93 -27.10
CA VAL A 303 16.87 -2.58 -27.03
C VAL A 303 16.86 -4.07 -27.42
N GLY A 304 15.67 -4.59 -27.79
CA GLY A 304 15.51 -5.98 -28.21
C GLY A 304 15.25 -6.94 -27.04
N PRO A 305 15.27 -8.27 -27.31
CA PRO A 305 14.82 -9.30 -26.37
C PRO A 305 15.52 -9.30 -25.00
N TRP A 306 16.77 -8.86 -24.92
CA TRP A 306 17.46 -8.81 -23.63
C TRP A 306 16.84 -7.81 -22.65
N GLY A 307 16.22 -6.73 -23.18
CA GLY A 307 15.50 -5.76 -22.37
C GLY A 307 14.25 -6.36 -21.72
N ASP A 308 13.52 -7.19 -22.45
CA ASP A 308 12.40 -7.96 -21.94
C ASP A 308 12.82 -8.89 -20.78
N TRP A 309 13.87 -9.68 -21.00
CA TRP A 309 14.42 -10.56 -19.96
C TRP A 309 14.87 -9.81 -18.72
N LEU A 310 15.56 -8.67 -18.89
CA LEU A 310 16.03 -7.84 -17.79
C LEU A 310 14.87 -7.37 -16.91
N MET A 311 13.80 -6.87 -17.53
CA MET A 311 12.67 -6.31 -16.78
C MET A 311 11.84 -7.42 -16.12
N ASN A 312 11.61 -8.54 -16.78
CA ASN A 312 10.89 -9.67 -16.19
C ASN A 312 11.65 -10.29 -15.01
N ILE A 313 12.96 -10.52 -15.14
CA ILE A 313 13.78 -11.02 -14.01
C ILE A 313 13.79 -10.00 -12.87
N GLY A 314 13.94 -8.72 -13.18
CA GLY A 314 13.91 -7.64 -12.21
C GLY A 314 12.60 -7.59 -11.44
N LEU A 315 11.47 -7.72 -12.15
CA LEU A 315 10.14 -7.81 -11.54
C LEU A 315 10.02 -9.05 -10.66
N ILE A 316 10.39 -10.23 -11.15
CA ILE A 316 10.30 -11.48 -10.38
C ILE A 316 11.06 -11.36 -9.05
N ILE A 317 12.29 -10.86 -9.06
CA ILE A 317 13.08 -10.66 -7.85
C ILE A 317 12.42 -9.61 -6.95
N SER A 318 11.95 -8.50 -7.52
CA SER A 318 11.27 -7.43 -6.80
C SER A 318 10.02 -7.93 -6.09
N VAL A 319 9.17 -8.64 -6.81
CA VAL A 319 7.89 -9.12 -6.30
C VAL A 319 8.08 -10.22 -5.27
N LEU A 320 8.96 -11.19 -5.50
CA LEU A 320 9.23 -12.24 -4.52
C LEU A 320 9.72 -11.67 -3.18
N ALA A 321 10.64 -10.69 -3.22
CA ALA A 321 11.13 -10.06 -2.00
C ALA A 321 10.06 -9.15 -1.36
N GLY A 322 9.36 -8.34 -2.16
CA GLY A 322 8.30 -7.45 -1.70
C GLY A 322 7.13 -8.22 -1.09
N TRP A 323 6.68 -9.28 -1.75
CA TRP A 323 5.59 -10.13 -1.25
C TRP A 323 5.91 -10.74 0.11
N LEU A 324 7.13 -11.24 0.30
CA LEU A 324 7.58 -11.75 1.61
C LEU A 324 7.50 -10.66 2.69
N ALA A 325 7.98 -9.45 2.41
CA ALA A 325 7.94 -8.34 3.36
C ALA A 325 6.49 -7.93 3.69
N TRP A 326 5.62 -7.84 2.68
CA TRP A 326 4.23 -7.50 2.85
C TRP A 326 3.43 -8.64 3.52
N THR A 327 3.82 -9.91 3.36
CA THR A 327 3.26 -11.04 4.11
C THR A 327 3.58 -10.92 5.60
N MET A 328 4.80 -10.51 5.96
CA MET A 328 5.18 -10.25 7.35
C MET A 328 4.33 -9.11 7.94
N LEU A 329 4.18 -8.00 7.20
CA LEU A 329 3.36 -6.87 7.64
C LEU A 329 1.88 -7.27 7.77
N CYS A 330 1.35 -8.04 6.82
CA CYS A 330 -0.01 -8.57 6.85
C CYS A 330 -0.28 -9.41 8.11
N ALA A 331 0.70 -10.15 8.60
CA ALA A 331 0.59 -10.90 9.84
C ALA A 331 0.77 -10.03 11.09
N GLU A 332 1.63 -9.03 11.03
CA GLU A 332 1.96 -8.17 12.18
C GLU A 332 0.82 -7.23 12.56
N ILE A 333 0.07 -6.71 11.59
CA ILE A 333 -1.05 -5.79 11.82
C ILE A 333 -2.10 -6.38 12.77
N PRO A 334 -2.70 -7.55 12.51
CA PRO A 334 -3.68 -8.14 13.42
C PRO A 334 -3.07 -8.58 14.74
N MET A 335 -1.78 -9.00 14.75
CA MET A 335 -1.08 -9.37 15.98
C MET A 335 -0.96 -8.16 16.92
N VAL A 336 -0.46 -7.04 16.43
CA VAL A 336 -0.32 -5.81 17.23
C VAL A 336 -1.69 -5.28 17.64
N ALA A 337 -2.69 -5.34 16.77
CA ALA A 337 -4.07 -4.99 17.09
C ALA A 337 -4.65 -5.89 18.20
N GLY A 338 -4.33 -7.18 18.21
CA GLY A 338 -4.68 -8.12 19.27
C GLY A 338 -3.98 -7.79 20.60
N GLN A 339 -2.69 -7.48 20.58
CA GLN A 339 -1.93 -7.05 21.77
C GLN A 339 -2.49 -5.77 22.39
N LYS A 340 -2.99 -4.83 21.57
CA LYS A 340 -3.62 -3.58 22.02
C LYS A 340 -5.13 -3.74 22.32
N GLY A 341 -5.69 -4.94 22.14
CA GLY A 341 -7.12 -5.24 22.38
C GLY A 341 -8.06 -4.60 21.36
N THR A 342 -7.57 -4.19 20.19
CA THR A 342 -8.42 -3.77 19.06
C THR A 342 -8.98 -4.99 18.34
N PHE A 343 -8.18 -6.05 18.19
CA PHE A 343 -8.59 -7.37 17.72
C PHE A 343 -8.68 -8.36 18.91
N PRO A 344 -9.27 -9.56 18.71
CA PRO A 344 -9.29 -10.63 19.71
C PRO A 344 -7.87 -11.05 20.14
N GLN A 345 -7.69 -11.38 21.41
CA GLN A 345 -6.38 -11.78 21.96
C GLN A 345 -5.76 -12.99 21.25
N ALA A 346 -6.56 -13.83 20.63
CA ALA A 346 -6.07 -14.96 19.83
C ALA A 346 -5.06 -14.51 18.75
N PHE A 347 -5.26 -13.33 18.15
CA PHE A 347 -4.35 -12.78 17.14
C PHE A 347 -3.01 -12.34 17.72
N ALA A 348 -2.92 -12.02 19.00
CA ALA A 348 -1.69 -11.62 19.67
C ALA A 348 -0.68 -12.77 19.86
N ARG A 349 -1.11 -14.03 19.62
CA ARG A 349 -0.27 -15.21 19.89
C ARG A 349 0.91 -15.28 18.91
N THR A 350 2.10 -15.44 19.47
CA THR A 350 3.33 -15.69 18.74
C THR A 350 3.82 -17.13 18.96
N ASN A 351 4.64 -17.63 18.04
CA ASN A 351 5.33 -18.91 18.20
C ASN A 351 6.64 -18.77 18.99
N LYS A 352 7.35 -19.87 19.21
CA LYS A 352 8.65 -19.87 19.93
C LYS A 352 9.72 -18.99 19.25
N LYS A 353 9.56 -18.66 17.97
CA LYS A 353 10.45 -17.80 17.17
C LYS A 353 9.95 -16.36 17.06
N GLN A 354 9.00 -15.96 17.91
CA GLN A 354 8.38 -14.63 17.94
C GLN A 354 7.64 -14.24 16.64
N ALA A 355 7.29 -15.19 15.79
CA ALA A 355 6.45 -14.93 14.62
C ALA A 355 4.97 -14.91 15.01
N ALA A 356 4.18 -14.01 14.38
CA ALA A 356 2.74 -13.83 14.56
C ALA A 356 1.97 -15.08 14.08
N ASN A 357 1.77 -16.07 14.95
CA ASN A 357 1.28 -17.38 14.55
C ASN A 357 -0.16 -17.34 14.01
N VAL A 358 -1.13 -17.00 14.87
CA VAL A 358 -2.56 -17.00 14.49
C VAL A 358 -2.84 -15.99 13.39
N SER A 359 -2.31 -14.77 13.53
CA SER A 359 -2.46 -13.72 12.52
C SER A 359 -1.97 -14.15 11.15
N LEU A 360 -0.84 -14.84 11.08
CA LEU A 360 -0.25 -15.29 9.82
C LEU A 360 -1.12 -16.36 9.14
N TRP A 361 -1.59 -17.35 9.90
CA TRP A 361 -2.50 -18.36 9.38
C TRP A 361 -3.79 -17.74 8.83
N VAL A 362 -4.44 -16.86 9.60
CA VAL A 362 -5.68 -16.20 9.16
C VAL A 362 -5.40 -15.30 7.93
N SER A 363 -4.29 -14.56 7.91
CA SER A 363 -3.89 -13.76 6.73
C SER A 363 -3.68 -14.62 5.49
N SER A 364 -3.02 -15.78 5.63
CA SER A 364 -2.80 -16.70 4.51
C SER A 364 -4.12 -17.31 4.00
N PHE A 365 -5.08 -17.61 4.89
CA PHE A 365 -6.41 -18.03 4.46
C PHE A 365 -7.18 -16.93 3.72
N VAL A 366 -7.09 -15.68 4.16
CA VAL A 366 -7.70 -14.53 3.46
C VAL A 366 -7.06 -14.33 2.09
N MET A 367 -5.72 -14.37 2.00
CA MET A 367 -5.01 -14.30 0.72
C MET A 367 -5.38 -15.47 -0.20
N GLN A 368 -5.52 -16.68 0.35
CA GLN A 368 -5.93 -17.86 -0.43
C GLN A 368 -7.37 -17.71 -0.95
N ALA A 369 -8.29 -17.20 -0.14
CA ALA A 369 -9.67 -16.94 -0.59
C ALA A 369 -9.69 -15.89 -1.71
N ALA A 370 -8.96 -14.79 -1.55
CA ALA A 370 -8.83 -13.77 -2.59
C ALA A 370 -8.18 -14.34 -3.87
N MET A 371 -7.15 -15.20 -3.75
CA MET A 371 -6.51 -15.87 -4.88
C MET A 371 -7.47 -16.78 -5.65
N LEU A 372 -8.40 -17.45 -4.97
CA LEU A 372 -9.46 -18.23 -5.63
C LEU A 372 -10.46 -17.33 -6.37
N LEU A 373 -10.79 -16.17 -5.81
CA LEU A 373 -11.69 -15.20 -6.46
C LEU A 373 -11.08 -14.58 -7.71
N VAL A 374 -9.76 -14.42 -7.74
CA VAL A 374 -9.01 -13.93 -8.92
C VAL A 374 -9.25 -14.79 -10.16
N TYR A 375 -9.51 -16.09 -10.02
CA TYR A 375 -9.83 -17.00 -11.13
C TYR A 375 -11.04 -16.55 -11.95
N PHE A 376 -12.00 -15.89 -11.31
CA PHE A 376 -13.25 -15.42 -11.94
C PHE A 376 -13.15 -13.96 -12.43
N SER A 377 -12.03 -13.30 -12.23
CA SER A 377 -11.84 -11.91 -12.65
C SER A 377 -11.37 -11.84 -14.10
N ASN A 378 -11.99 -10.97 -14.90
CA ASN A 378 -11.55 -10.69 -16.27
C ASN A 378 -10.26 -9.84 -16.30
N ASP A 379 -9.99 -9.07 -15.24
CA ASP A 379 -8.81 -8.24 -15.09
C ASP A 379 -8.34 -8.31 -13.63
N ALA A 380 -7.69 -9.42 -13.31
CA ALA A 380 -7.30 -9.77 -11.95
C ALA A 380 -6.31 -8.78 -11.34
N TRP A 381 -5.33 -8.31 -12.13
CA TRP A 381 -4.34 -7.35 -11.69
C TRP A 381 -5.00 -6.03 -11.26
N ASN A 382 -5.78 -5.41 -12.18
CA ASN A 382 -6.45 -4.14 -11.89
C ASN A 382 -7.45 -4.27 -10.74
N THR A 383 -8.18 -5.37 -10.66
CA THR A 383 -9.13 -5.63 -9.57
C THR A 383 -8.41 -5.65 -8.21
N MET A 384 -7.35 -6.43 -8.07
CA MET A 384 -6.66 -6.59 -6.79
C MET A 384 -5.95 -5.31 -6.33
N TYR A 385 -5.26 -4.59 -7.23
CA TYR A 385 -4.62 -3.35 -6.81
C TYR A 385 -5.61 -2.24 -6.50
N ASN A 386 -6.74 -2.12 -7.23
CA ASN A 386 -7.77 -1.12 -6.96
C ASN A 386 -8.43 -1.34 -5.59
N ILE A 387 -8.82 -2.58 -5.27
CA ILE A 387 -9.36 -2.90 -3.94
C ILE A 387 -8.31 -2.59 -2.86
N SER A 388 -7.05 -3.01 -3.05
CA SER A 388 -5.96 -2.73 -2.14
C SER A 388 -5.78 -1.22 -1.94
N ALA A 389 -5.72 -0.44 -3.02
CA ALA A 389 -5.57 1.02 -2.96
C ALA A 389 -6.71 1.70 -2.19
N LEU A 390 -7.95 1.26 -2.38
CA LEU A 390 -9.09 1.89 -1.72
C LEU A 390 -9.23 1.47 -0.26
N MET A 391 -8.80 0.27 0.11
CA MET A 391 -8.81 -0.18 1.50
C MET A 391 -7.77 0.53 2.39
N VAL A 392 -6.79 1.26 1.83
CA VAL A 392 -5.89 2.12 2.62
C VAL A 392 -6.50 3.48 2.95
N VAL A 393 -7.47 3.95 2.15
CA VAL A 393 -8.05 5.30 2.29
C VAL A 393 -8.64 5.55 3.69
N PRO A 394 -9.37 4.61 4.34
CA PRO A 394 -9.82 4.81 5.72
C PRO A 394 -8.70 5.14 6.70
N ALA A 395 -7.52 4.54 6.54
CA ALA A 395 -6.35 4.81 7.37
C ALA A 395 -5.77 6.20 7.13
N TYR A 396 -5.65 6.61 5.87
CA TYR A 396 -5.09 7.90 5.49
C TYR A 396 -6.01 9.06 5.85
N ILE A 397 -7.32 8.93 5.57
CA ILE A 397 -8.29 9.99 5.89
C ILE A 397 -8.45 10.17 7.40
N THR A 398 -8.51 9.08 8.19
CA THR A 398 -8.64 9.19 9.64
C THR A 398 -7.38 9.77 10.29
N THR A 399 -6.19 9.45 9.78
CA THR A 399 -4.92 10.03 10.25
C THR A 399 -4.88 11.54 10.00
N THR A 400 -5.24 11.97 8.79
CA THR A 400 -5.27 13.41 8.42
C THR A 400 -6.34 14.16 9.20
N LEU A 401 -7.54 13.58 9.38
CA LEU A 401 -8.60 14.16 10.22
C LEU A 401 -8.22 14.20 11.71
N TYR A 402 -7.46 13.23 12.22
CA TYR A 402 -6.92 13.29 13.58
C TYR A 402 -5.95 14.45 13.74
N MET A 403 -5.07 14.69 12.75
CA MET A 403 -4.22 15.88 12.74
C MET A 403 -5.05 17.17 12.77
N VAL A 404 -6.10 17.28 11.96
CA VAL A 404 -7.03 18.43 12.01
C VAL A 404 -7.64 18.59 13.41
N LYS A 405 -8.13 17.49 13.99
CA LYS A 405 -8.76 17.48 15.32
C LYS A 405 -7.83 18.02 16.42
N ILE A 406 -6.58 17.53 16.51
CA ILE A 406 -5.63 18.00 17.53
C ILE A 406 -5.21 19.45 17.33
N CYS A 407 -5.17 19.93 16.07
CA CYS A 407 -4.88 21.33 15.75
C CYS A 407 -6.04 22.26 16.16
N LEU A 408 -7.29 21.90 15.84
CA LEU A 408 -8.48 22.70 16.17
C LEU A 408 -8.73 22.76 17.69
N ASN A 409 -8.55 21.63 18.39
CA ASN A 409 -8.71 21.55 19.85
C ASN A 409 -7.52 22.11 20.62
N ARG A 410 -6.55 22.73 19.96
CA ARG A 410 -5.30 23.25 20.54
C ARG A 410 -4.46 22.22 21.31
N GLN A 411 -4.76 20.94 21.19
CA GLN A 411 -3.94 19.86 21.77
C GLN A 411 -2.54 19.84 21.15
N TYR A 412 -2.42 20.26 19.89
CA TYR A 412 -1.13 20.42 19.21
C TYR A 412 -0.15 21.27 20.01
N ASP A 413 -0.62 22.35 20.63
CA ASP A 413 0.21 23.31 21.36
C ASP A 413 0.81 22.71 22.66
N GLN A 414 0.26 21.57 23.15
CA GLN A 414 0.82 20.82 24.27
C GLN A 414 2.06 20.01 23.86
N TYR A 415 2.15 19.61 22.59
CA TYR A 415 3.25 18.80 22.07
C TYR A 415 4.31 19.63 21.35
N ALA A 416 3.92 20.74 20.70
CA ALA A 416 4.85 21.59 19.94
C ALA A 416 4.46 23.07 20.00
N LYS A 417 5.44 23.94 20.30
CA LYS A 417 5.23 25.39 20.43
C LYS A 417 5.02 26.12 19.08
N LYS A 418 5.38 25.50 17.97
CA LYS A 418 5.33 26.09 16.60
C LYS A 418 4.86 25.06 15.58
N GLY A 419 4.37 25.53 14.44
CA GLY A 419 4.05 24.67 13.28
C GLY A 419 2.60 24.21 13.20
N ARG A 420 1.70 24.59 14.11
CA ARG A 420 0.26 24.22 14.09
C ARG A 420 -0.42 24.57 12.76
N GLY A 421 -0.12 25.73 12.17
CA GLY A 421 -0.70 26.11 10.88
C GLY A 421 -0.34 25.14 9.77
N LEU A 422 0.94 24.77 9.63
CA LEU A 422 1.38 23.79 8.65
C LEU A 422 0.78 22.40 8.92
N ALA A 423 0.68 22.00 10.18
CA ALA A 423 0.07 20.74 10.58
C ALA A 423 -1.43 20.70 10.21
N LEU A 424 -2.16 21.78 10.49
CA LEU A 424 -3.57 21.93 10.11
C LEU A 424 -3.74 21.87 8.58
N THR A 425 -2.92 22.63 7.84
CA THR A 425 -2.93 22.60 6.36
C THR A 425 -2.68 21.19 5.83
N SER A 426 -1.69 20.49 6.39
CA SER A 426 -1.39 19.10 5.97
C SER A 426 -2.57 18.17 6.26
N GLY A 427 -3.20 18.27 7.43
CA GLY A 427 -4.37 17.47 7.76
C GLY A 427 -5.55 17.76 6.82
N VAL A 428 -5.86 19.04 6.57
CA VAL A 428 -7.00 19.43 5.72
C VAL A 428 -6.77 19.01 4.27
N LEU A 429 -5.62 19.35 3.67
CA LEU A 429 -5.34 19.04 2.27
C LEU A 429 -5.16 17.53 2.06
N GLY A 430 -4.58 16.81 3.03
CA GLY A 430 -4.51 15.36 2.98
C GLY A 430 -5.90 14.70 3.02
N ALA A 431 -6.82 15.19 3.86
CA ALA A 431 -8.20 14.70 3.92
C ALA A 431 -8.97 15.01 2.61
N ILE A 432 -8.82 16.22 2.06
CA ILE A 432 -9.41 16.60 0.76
C ILE A 432 -8.88 15.67 -0.34
N PHE A 433 -7.59 15.37 -0.35
CA PHE A 433 -7.02 14.46 -1.33
C PHE A 433 -7.58 13.03 -1.19
N CYS A 434 -7.78 12.51 0.03
CA CYS A 434 -8.43 11.21 0.23
C CYS A 434 -9.85 11.19 -0.34
N LEU A 435 -10.64 12.24 -0.14
CA LEU A 435 -11.98 12.37 -0.72
C LEU A 435 -11.93 12.49 -2.25
N PHE A 436 -10.94 13.22 -2.78
CA PHE A 436 -10.72 13.33 -4.21
C PHE A 436 -10.38 11.97 -4.85
N ILE A 437 -9.56 11.14 -4.20
CA ILE A 437 -9.27 9.78 -4.68
C ILE A 437 -10.55 8.92 -4.72
N LEU A 438 -11.39 8.97 -3.69
CA LEU A 438 -12.67 8.24 -3.71
C LEU A 438 -13.58 8.70 -4.86
N TYR A 439 -13.61 10.00 -5.15
CA TYR A 439 -14.35 10.54 -6.28
C TYR A 439 -13.77 10.11 -7.63
N ALA A 440 -12.43 10.08 -7.75
CA ALA A 440 -11.73 9.74 -8.98
C ALA A 440 -11.74 8.23 -9.29
N SER A 441 -11.96 7.40 -8.27
CA SER A 441 -11.90 5.94 -8.41
C SER A 441 -13.18 5.39 -9.03
N GLN A 442 -13.07 4.24 -9.68
CA GLN A 442 -14.21 3.55 -10.28
C GLN A 442 -15.19 3.12 -9.19
N ILE A 443 -16.46 3.45 -9.39
CA ILE A 443 -17.53 3.28 -8.39
C ILE A 443 -17.66 1.83 -7.91
N GLN A 444 -17.43 0.84 -8.77
CA GLN A 444 -17.50 -0.58 -8.40
C GLN A 444 -16.52 -0.94 -7.29
N TYR A 445 -15.28 -0.43 -7.34
CA TYR A 445 -14.29 -0.70 -6.30
C TYR A 445 -14.54 0.10 -5.03
N VAL A 446 -15.00 1.36 -5.17
CA VAL A 446 -15.41 2.19 -4.02
C VAL A 446 -16.56 1.54 -3.26
N ALA A 447 -17.50 0.95 -3.99
CA ALA A 447 -18.66 0.24 -3.44
C ALA A 447 -18.28 -1.01 -2.63
N LEU A 448 -17.17 -1.67 -2.95
CA LEU A 448 -16.69 -2.81 -2.18
C LEU A 448 -16.15 -2.45 -0.79
N VAL A 449 -15.66 -1.22 -0.60
CA VAL A 449 -15.01 -0.81 0.66
C VAL A 449 -15.93 -0.97 1.88
N PRO A 450 -17.17 -0.42 1.92
CA PRO A 450 -18.04 -0.59 3.07
C PRO A 450 -18.39 -2.07 3.33
N ILE A 451 -18.67 -2.86 2.29
CA ILE A 451 -18.96 -4.29 2.41
C ILE A 451 -17.79 -5.03 3.06
N LEU A 452 -16.57 -4.79 2.59
CA LEU A 452 -15.36 -5.42 3.14
C LEU A 452 -15.10 -4.97 4.59
N LEU A 453 -15.39 -3.73 4.94
CA LEU A 453 -15.30 -3.26 6.33
C LEU A 453 -16.35 -3.93 7.22
N THR A 454 -17.58 -4.09 6.72
CA THR A 454 -18.67 -4.75 7.45
C THR A 454 -18.38 -6.23 7.71
N CYS A 455 -17.66 -6.92 6.82
CA CYS A 455 -17.19 -8.29 7.06
C CYS A 455 -16.31 -8.43 8.33
N GLY A 456 -15.76 -7.34 8.84
CA GLY A 456 -15.01 -7.31 10.09
C GLY A 456 -15.88 -7.32 11.37
N LEU A 457 -17.17 -7.03 11.27
CA LEU A 457 -18.05 -6.90 12.45
C LEU A 457 -18.05 -8.12 13.38
N PRO A 458 -18.09 -9.38 12.91
CA PRO A 458 -18.00 -10.54 13.78
C PRO A 458 -16.73 -10.56 14.64
N VAL A 459 -15.59 -10.14 14.05
CA VAL A 459 -14.29 -10.06 14.74
C VAL A 459 -14.28 -8.91 15.75
N PHE A 460 -14.90 -7.78 15.41
CA PHE A 460 -15.09 -6.66 16.34
C PHE A 460 -15.93 -7.07 17.56
N ILE A 461 -17.05 -7.73 17.33
CA ILE A 461 -17.93 -8.23 18.40
C ILE A 461 -17.19 -9.22 19.29
N TRP A 462 -16.41 -10.12 18.67
CA TRP A 462 -15.57 -11.07 19.42
C TRP A 462 -14.56 -10.35 20.32
N SER A 463 -13.80 -9.39 19.78
CA SER A 463 -12.84 -8.59 20.55
C SER A 463 -13.51 -7.87 21.73
N ARG A 464 -14.74 -7.36 21.54
CA ARG A 464 -15.47 -6.67 22.60
C ARG A 464 -15.95 -7.62 23.71
N LYS A 465 -16.42 -8.82 23.36
CA LYS A 465 -16.84 -9.83 24.34
C LYS A 465 -15.68 -10.31 25.21
N GLU A 466 -14.45 -10.37 24.68
CA GLU A 466 -13.28 -10.75 25.48
C GLU A 466 -12.93 -9.72 26.55
N LYS A 467 -13.32 -8.45 26.38
CA LYS A 467 -13.04 -7.37 27.38
C LYS A 467 -13.97 -7.41 28.60
N GLY A 468 -14.94 -8.30 28.63
CA GLY A 468 -15.83 -8.55 29.76
C GLY A 468 -17.20 -7.87 29.65
N ASN A 469 -18.18 -8.41 30.41
CA ASN A 469 -19.60 -8.06 30.30
C ASN A 469 -19.99 -6.67 30.86
N ASN A 470 -19.05 -5.89 31.41
CA ASN A 470 -19.37 -4.63 32.07
C ASN A 470 -19.46 -3.41 31.14
N GLN A 471 -19.19 -3.58 29.84
CA GLN A 471 -19.34 -2.51 28.87
C GLN A 471 -20.25 -2.93 27.71
N PRO A 472 -21.09 -2.03 27.19
CA PRO A 472 -21.91 -2.34 26.01
C PRO A 472 -20.98 -2.68 24.83
N ILE A 473 -21.38 -3.65 24.01
CA ILE A 473 -20.64 -4.08 22.80
C ILE A 473 -20.43 -2.88 21.87
N LEU A 474 -21.43 -2.00 21.79
CA LEU A 474 -21.39 -0.76 21.01
C LEU A 474 -21.74 0.40 21.94
N GLN A 475 -20.94 1.46 21.92
CA GLN A 475 -21.25 2.74 22.55
C GLN A 475 -22.20 3.55 21.66
N ASN A 476 -22.93 4.54 22.22
CA ASN A 476 -23.91 5.33 21.47
C ASN A 476 -23.37 5.94 20.17
N LYS A 477 -22.12 6.44 20.18
CA LYS A 477 -21.47 6.99 18.98
C LYS A 477 -21.11 5.89 17.96
N GLU A 478 -20.73 4.72 18.44
CA GLU A 478 -20.38 3.57 17.59
C GLU A 478 -21.60 3.01 16.87
N ILE A 479 -22.80 3.08 17.49
CA ILE A 479 -24.07 2.72 16.85
C ILE A 479 -24.34 3.60 15.64
N ILE A 480 -24.07 4.91 15.74
CA ILE A 480 -24.24 5.84 14.62
C ILE A 480 -23.29 5.46 13.46
N TYR A 481 -22.01 5.21 13.78
CA TYR A 481 -21.04 4.79 12.75
C TYR A 481 -21.40 3.47 12.10
N LEU A 482 -21.87 2.49 12.88
CA LEU A 482 -22.36 1.22 12.36
C LEU A 482 -23.60 1.41 11.48
N ALA A 483 -24.55 2.24 11.90
CA ALA A 483 -25.75 2.52 11.12
C ALA A 483 -25.42 3.20 9.78
N LEU A 484 -24.45 4.13 9.77
CA LEU A 484 -23.95 4.74 8.53
C LEU A 484 -23.26 3.71 7.61
N LEU A 485 -22.45 2.80 8.16
CA LEU A 485 -21.79 1.76 7.41
C LEU A 485 -22.81 0.81 6.76
N LEU A 486 -23.80 0.34 7.54
CA LEU A 486 -24.87 -0.53 7.04
C LEU A 486 -25.79 0.18 6.02
N LEU A 487 -26.00 1.49 6.17
CA LEU A 487 -26.72 2.28 5.17
C LEU A 487 -25.95 2.33 3.85
N LEU A 488 -24.63 2.51 3.90
CA LEU A 488 -23.78 2.46 2.70
C LEU A 488 -23.85 1.08 2.06
N ASP A 489 -23.78 -0.01 2.84
CA ASP A 489 -23.93 -1.37 2.32
C ASP A 489 -25.29 -1.59 1.64
N ALA A 490 -26.38 -1.11 2.25
CA ALA A 490 -27.72 -1.22 1.68
C ALA A 490 -27.84 -0.45 0.34
N ILE A 491 -27.22 0.74 0.25
CA ILE A 491 -27.15 1.51 -1.01
C ILE A 491 -26.38 0.71 -2.06
N VAL A 492 -25.20 0.19 -1.71
CA VAL A 492 -24.37 -0.58 -2.63
C VAL A 492 -25.07 -1.84 -3.12
N ILE A 493 -25.67 -2.61 -2.22
CA ILE A 493 -26.46 -3.82 -2.58
C ILE A 493 -27.62 -3.43 -3.51
N GLY A 494 -28.32 -2.32 -3.23
CA GLY A 494 -29.37 -1.81 -4.09
C GLY A 494 -28.89 -1.44 -5.51
N LEU A 495 -27.70 -0.83 -5.62
CA LEU A 495 -27.08 -0.50 -6.90
C LEU A 495 -26.65 -1.74 -7.68
N LEU A 496 -26.14 -2.77 -7.00
CA LEU A 496 -25.81 -4.07 -7.61
C LEU A 496 -27.07 -4.80 -8.09
N MET A 497 -28.13 -4.87 -7.27
CA MET A 497 -29.38 -5.54 -7.63
C MET A 497 -30.11 -4.86 -8.78
N THR A 498 -29.96 -3.54 -8.95
CA THR A 498 -30.53 -2.78 -10.06
C THR A 498 -29.67 -2.78 -11.33
N GLY A 499 -28.52 -3.46 -11.31
CA GLY A 499 -27.59 -3.54 -12.44
C GLY A 499 -26.92 -2.18 -12.79
N ARG A 500 -26.99 -1.20 -11.88
CA ARG A 500 -26.32 0.10 -12.07
C ARG A 500 -24.82 0.04 -11.84
N ILE A 501 -24.37 -0.97 -11.11
CA ILE A 501 -22.96 -1.30 -10.88
C ILE A 501 -22.80 -2.80 -11.12
N SER A 502 -21.77 -3.19 -11.89
CA SER A 502 -21.31 -4.58 -12.04
C SER A 502 -19.94 -4.72 -11.34
N LEU A 503 -19.74 -5.83 -10.65
CA LEU A 503 -18.47 -6.19 -10.03
C LEU A 503 -17.60 -7.01 -10.99
#